data_cfe8f1c50bad00966143b7357b80c283
#
_entry.id   cfe8f1c50bad00966143b7357b80c283
#
_cell.length_a   1.000
_cell.length_b   1.000
_cell.length_c   1.000
_cell.angle_alpha   90.00
_cell.angle_beta   90.00
_cell.angle_gamma   90.00
#
_symmetry.space_group_name_H-M   'P 1'
#
loop_
_entity.id
_entity.type
_entity.pdbx_description
1 polymer ?
#
loop_
_entity_poly.entity_id
_entity_poly.type
_entity_poly.pdbx_seq_one_letter_code
_entity_poly.pdbx_strand_id
1 'polypeptide(L)'
;MISYLLAGPAEEPVSLAEAKAFLRLDADDDDGLVLTLVSAARLHVESITGRALVTQSWRLVLDCWPAGGVVALPVSPLVSLTTITAFDEQGDDHTVPLAQFEAPTAVTPARLILPRTVDGMPVLRERFGIEIDYVAGFGAAIDVPSDLKRGVLALVAHWFEH
;
A
#
# COMPACT_ATOMS: atom_id res chain seq x y z
N MET A 1 12.40 -10.30 4.35
CA MET A 1 11.19 -9.68 3.77
C MET A 1 11.39 -8.19 3.69
N ILE A 2 11.23 -7.60 2.52
CA ILE A 2 11.34 -6.16 2.26
C ILE A 2 10.06 -5.71 1.55
N SER A 3 9.51 -4.57 1.93
CA SER A 3 8.35 -3.98 1.24
C SER A 3 8.62 -2.52 0.93
N TYR A 4 8.28 -2.08 -0.27
CA TYR A 4 8.42 -0.70 -0.68
C TYR A 4 7.38 -0.26 -1.71
N LEU A 5 7.17 1.04 -1.78
CA LEU A 5 6.23 1.69 -2.67
C LEU A 5 6.78 1.69 -4.10
N LEU A 6 5.99 1.22 -5.08
CA LEU A 6 6.28 1.32 -6.50
C LEU A 6 5.69 2.59 -7.11
N ALA A 7 4.43 2.88 -6.78
CA ALA A 7 3.74 4.07 -7.23
C ALA A 7 2.85 4.59 -6.10
N GLY A 8 3.04 5.86 -5.75
CA GLY A 8 2.24 6.56 -4.76
C GLY A 8 0.82 6.85 -5.25
N PRO A 9 -0.03 7.41 -4.36
CA PRO A 9 -1.39 7.76 -4.71
C PRO A 9 -1.43 8.89 -5.74
N ALA A 10 -2.41 8.86 -6.65
CA ALA A 10 -2.60 9.89 -7.66
C ALA A 10 -3.14 11.21 -7.08
N GLU A 11 -3.77 11.13 -5.91
CA GLU A 11 -4.36 12.26 -5.19
C GLU A 11 -4.24 12.04 -3.68
N GLU A 12 -4.40 13.10 -2.90
CA GLU A 12 -4.48 12.99 -1.44
C GLU A 12 -5.91 12.60 -1.00
N PRO A 13 -6.08 11.90 0.14
CA PRO A 13 -7.39 11.49 0.65
C PRO A 13 -8.26 12.68 1.08
N VAL A 14 -7.63 13.82 1.35
CA VAL A 14 -8.25 15.08 1.73
C VAL A 14 -7.73 16.17 0.80
N SER A 15 -8.65 16.89 0.17
CA SER A 15 -8.30 18.02 -0.70
C SER A 15 -7.84 19.24 0.10
N LEU A 16 -7.12 20.15 -0.57
CA LEU A 16 -6.76 21.45 0.01
C LEU A 16 -8.00 22.21 0.50
N ALA A 17 -9.09 22.20 -0.27
CA ALA A 17 -10.31 22.87 0.09
C ALA A 17 -10.97 22.29 1.36
N GLU A 18 -10.99 20.97 1.50
CA GLU A 18 -11.48 20.29 2.70
C GLU A 18 -10.62 20.63 3.92
N ALA A 19 -9.29 20.62 3.77
CA ALA A 19 -8.36 20.97 4.83
C ALA A 19 -8.50 22.43 5.27
N LYS A 20 -8.57 23.37 4.32
CA LYS A 20 -8.79 24.82 4.60
C LYS A 20 -10.13 25.04 5.30
N ALA A 21 -11.20 24.40 4.84
CA ALA A 21 -12.51 24.51 5.49
C ALA A 21 -12.46 23.98 6.94
N PHE A 22 -11.75 22.89 7.19
CA PHE A 22 -11.58 22.32 8.52
C PHE A 22 -10.78 23.24 9.45
N LEU A 23 -9.72 23.88 8.92
CA LEU A 23 -8.87 24.85 9.61
C LEU A 23 -9.50 26.26 9.72
N ARG A 24 -10.61 26.52 9.01
CA ARG A 24 -11.24 27.85 8.91
C ARG A 24 -10.33 28.90 8.28
N LEU A 25 -9.58 28.52 7.25
CA LEU A 25 -8.68 29.39 6.51
C LEU A 25 -9.36 29.92 5.24
N ASP A 26 -9.44 31.25 5.11
CA ASP A 26 -10.00 31.91 3.92
C ASP A 26 -8.92 32.41 2.97
N ALA A 27 -7.71 32.69 3.48
CA ALA A 27 -6.58 33.17 2.69
C ALA A 27 -5.78 32.02 2.06
N ASP A 28 -5.01 32.32 1.00
CA ASP A 28 -4.22 31.32 0.25
C ASP A 28 -2.73 31.33 0.65
N ASP A 29 -2.34 32.18 1.60
CA ASP A 29 -0.95 32.34 2.01
C ASP A 29 -0.33 31.06 2.57
N ASP A 30 -1.13 30.21 3.21
CA ASP A 30 -0.70 28.96 3.85
C ASP A 30 -0.95 27.71 2.99
N ASP A 31 -1.43 27.82 1.75
CA ASP A 31 -1.82 26.68 0.91
C ASP A 31 -0.70 25.65 0.75
N GLY A 32 0.53 26.10 0.52
CA GLY A 32 1.70 25.21 0.41
C GLY A 32 2.01 24.46 1.69
N LEU A 33 1.86 25.11 2.85
CA LEU A 33 2.03 24.48 4.14
C LEU A 33 0.94 23.44 4.38
N VAL A 34 -0.32 23.79 4.14
CA VAL A 34 -1.47 22.89 4.31
C VAL A 34 -1.35 21.65 3.45
N LEU A 35 -0.96 21.77 2.17
CA LEU A 35 -0.71 20.64 1.28
C LEU A 35 0.39 19.71 1.84
N THR A 36 1.47 20.28 2.34
CA THR A 36 2.56 19.51 2.96
C THR A 36 2.07 18.76 4.19
N LEU A 37 1.28 19.40 5.04
CA LEU A 37 0.72 18.79 6.24
C LEU A 37 -0.28 17.67 5.90
N VAL A 38 -1.10 17.84 4.86
CA VAL A 38 -2.03 16.78 4.39
C VAL A 38 -1.25 15.54 3.98
N SER A 39 -0.20 15.71 3.18
CA SER A 39 0.64 14.59 2.73
C SER A 39 1.35 13.90 3.90
N ALA A 40 1.91 14.68 4.82
CA ALA A 40 2.55 14.15 6.04
C ALA A 40 1.56 13.40 6.94
N ALA A 41 0.36 13.94 7.14
CA ALA A 41 -0.70 13.32 7.93
C ALA A 41 -1.18 12.01 7.31
N ARG A 42 -1.36 11.96 5.98
CA ARG A 42 -1.65 10.72 5.27
C ARG A 42 -0.58 9.66 5.52
N LEU A 43 0.68 9.98 5.29
CA LEU A 43 1.79 9.05 5.51
C LEU A 43 1.84 8.54 6.96
N HIS A 44 1.56 9.40 7.93
CA HIS A 44 1.52 9.02 9.34
C HIS A 44 0.38 8.04 9.63
N VAL A 45 -0.83 8.32 9.16
CA VAL A 45 -1.99 7.43 9.32
C VAL A 45 -1.73 6.08 8.64
N GLU A 46 -1.21 6.08 7.41
CA GLU A 46 -0.88 4.87 6.67
C GLU A 46 0.17 4.02 7.40
N SER A 47 1.21 4.65 7.94
CA SER A 47 2.28 3.93 8.65
C SER A 47 1.80 3.27 9.95
N ILE A 48 0.92 3.93 10.69
CA ILE A 48 0.39 3.40 11.96
C ILE A 48 -0.64 2.30 11.73
N THR A 49 -1.47 2.46 10.69
CA THR A 49 -2.59 1.54 10.43
C THR A 49 -2.22 0.35 9.54
N GLY A 50 -1.08 0.42 8.84
CA GLY A 50 -0.74 -0.55 7.79
C GLY A 50 -1.71 -0.51 6.60
N ARG A 51 -2.32 0.64 6.34
CA ARG A 51 -3.33 0.82 5.28
C ARG A 51 -2.88 1.88 4.29
N ALA A 52 -3.08 1.62 3.01
CA ALA A 52 -3.06 2.65 1.99
C ALA A 52 -4.44 3.32 1.95
N LEU A 53 -4.50 4.63 2.07
CA LEU A 53 -5.77 5.36 2.05
C LEU A 53 -6.31 5.46 0.62
N VAL A 54 -5.51 5.97 -0.29
CA VAL A 54 -5.81 6.02 -1.72
C VAL A 54 -5.02 4.92 -2.42
N THR A 55 -5.49 4.46 -3.56
CA THR A 55 -4.86 3.38 -4.34
C THR A 55 -3.37 3.65 -4.61
N GLN A 56 -2.56 2.67 -4.30
CA GLN A 56 -1.09 2.67 -4.42
C GLN A 56 -0.60 1.31 -4.90
N SER A 57 0.57 1.28 -5.54
CA SER A 57 1.23 0.05 -5.95
C SER A 57 2.45 -0.23 -5.07
N TRP A 58 2.54 -1.46 -4.59
CA TRP A 58 3.55 -1.91 -3.65
C TRP A 58 4.26 -3.16 -4.15
N ARG A 59 5.51 -3.34 -3.75
CA ARG A 59 6.28 -4.56 -3.94
C ARG A 59 6.69 -5.15 -2.61
N LEU A 60 6.44 -6.46 -2.47
CA LEU A 60 6.95 -7.29 -1.40
C LEU A 60 8.03 -8.21 -1.96
N VAL A 61 9.19 -8.25 -1.31
CA VAL A 61 10.32 -9.10 -1.70
C VAL A 61 10.55 -10.15 -0.62
N LEU A 62 10.60 -11.41 -1.03
CA LEU A 62 10.87 -12.56 -0.18
C LEU A 62 12.08 -13.32 -0.69
N ASP A 63 12.76 -14.05 0.21
CA ASP A 63 13.81 -14.98 -0.20
C ASP A 63 13.23 -16.27 -0.76
N CYS A 64 12.17 -16.79 -0.13
CA CYS A 64 11.43 -17.99 -0.53
C CYS A 64 9.99 -17.93 -0.02
N TRP A 65 9.16 -18.87 -0.48
CA TRP A 65 7.81 -19.02 0.03
C TRP A 65 7.80 -19.46 1.50
N PRO A 66 6.94 -18.89 2.34
CA PRO A 66 6.81 -19.31 3.73
C PRO A 66 6.22 -20.72 3.82
N ALA A 67 6.76 -21.53 4.71
CA ALA A 67 6.31 -22.92 4.92
C ALA A 67 4.83 -23.05 5.32
N GLY A 68 4.26 -21.99 5.90
CA GLY A 68 2.85 -21.95 6.30
C GLY A 68 1.86 -21.73 5.15
N GLY A 69 2.33 -21.54 3.92
CA GLY A 69 1.46 -21.37 2.76
C GLY A 69 0.67 -20.05 2.72
N VAL A 70 1.01 -19.09 3.56
CA VAL A 70 0.36 -17.77 3.61
C VAL A 70 1.43 -16.68 3.66
N VAL A 71 1.33 -15.73 2.75
CA VAL A 71 2.15 -14.51 2.74
C VAL A 71 1.33 -13.35 3.29
N ALA A 72 1.79 -12.73 4.36
CA ALA A 72 1.23 -11.47 4.84
C ALA A 72 1.65 -10.33 3.91
N LEU A 73 0.69 -9.60 3.38
CA LEU A 73 0.94 -8.38 2.61
C LEU A 73 0.92 -7.19 3.57
N PRO A 74 2.02 -6.42 3.66
CA PRO A 74 2.17 -5.38 4.68
C PRO A 74 1.16 -4.24 4.60
N VAL A 75 0.58 -4.00 3.42
CA VAL A 75 -0.34 -2.89 3.18
C VAL A 75 -1.72 -3.40 2.79
N SER A 76 -2.73 -2.88 3.45
CA SER A 76 -4.15 -3.22 3.26
C SER A 76 -4.97 -1.97 2.89
N PRO A 77 -6.20 -2.09 2.39
CA PRO A 77 -6.81 -3.32 1.87
C PRO A 77 -6.21 -3.72 0.53
N LEU A 78 -6.17 -5.01 0.24
CA LEU A 78 -5.73 -5.51 -1.06
C LEU A 78 -6.79 -5.19 -2.12
N VAL A 79 -6.36 -4.63 -3.24
CA VAL A 79 -7.20 -4.44 -4.43
C VAL A 79 -6.97 -5.59 -5.41
N SER A 80 -5.73 -5.83 -5.79
CA SER A 80 -5.36 -6.89 -6.75
C SER A 80 -3.88 -7.25 -6.66
N LEU A 81 -3.56 -8.46 -7.10
CA LEU A 81 -2.18 -8.82 -7.45
C LEU A 81 -1.90 -8.33 -8.87
N THR A 82 -0.69 -7.82 -9.10
CA THR A 82 -0.26 -7.36 -10.42
C THR A 82 0.67 -8.36 -11.07
N THR A 83 1.73 -8.77 -10.38
CA THR A 83 2.74 -9.70 -10.92
C THR A 83 3.40 -10.44 -9.76
N ILE A 84 3.74 -11.69 -10.00
CA ILE A 84 4.66 -12.45 -9.14
C ILE A 84 5.82 -12.87 -10.02
N THR A 85 7.03 -12.50 -9.63
CA THR A 85 8.27 -12.82 -10.34
C THR A 85 9.17 -13.64 -9.44
N ALA A 86 9.66 -14.76 -9.96
CA ALA A 86 10.66 -15.59 -9.30
C ALA A 86 12.01 -15.42 -10.00
N PHE A 87 13.09 -15.38 -9.25
CA PHE A 87 14.45 -15.26 -9.77
C PHE A 87 15.22 -16.53 -9.49
N ASP A 88 15.81 -17.10 -10.53
CA ASP A 88 16.64 -18.30 -10.42
C ASP A 88 18.05 -18.01 -9.92
N GLU A 89 18.86 -19.08 -9.76
CA GLU A 89 20.24 -18.98 -9.30
C GLU A 89 21.16 -18.16 -10.22
N GLN A 90 20.79 -18.04 -11.51
CA GLN A 90 21.49 -17.24 -12.50
C GLN A 90 21.07 -15.76 -12.46
N GLY A 91 19.95 -15.48 -11.78
CA GLY A 91 19.36 -14.16 -11.67
C GLY A 91 18.34 -13.84 -12.78
N ASP A 92 18.00 -14.84 -13.60
CA ASP A 92 16.98 -14.70 -14.64
C ASP A 92 15.58 -14.66 -14.02
N ASP A 93 14.70 -13.84 -14.56
CA ASP A 93 13.33 -13.65 -14.08
C ASP A 93 12.35 -14.63 -14.71
N HIS A 94 11.44 -15.14 -13.90
CA HIS A 94 10.38 -16.05 -14.31
C HIS A 94 9.05 -15.52 -13.77
N THR A 95 8.11 -15.23 -14.68
CA THR A 95 6.76 -14.84 -14.29
C THR A 95 5.98 -16.03 -13.78
N VAL A 96 5.46 -15.93 -12.55
CA VAL A 96 4.67 -16.99 -11.93
C VAL A 96 3.19 -16.74 -12.18
N PRO A 97 2.41 -17.74 -12.69
CA PRO A 97 0.99 -17.57 -12.99
C PRO A 97 0.18 -17.20 -11.75
N LEU A 98 -0.56 -16.08 -11.81
CA LEU A 98 -1.34 -15.56 -10.69
C LEU A 98 -2.58 -16.40 -10.35
N ALA A 99 -3.16 -17.09 -11.33
CA ALA A 99 -4.42 -17.82 -11.18
C ALA A 99 -4.39 -18.95 -10.15
N GLN A 100 -3.21 -19.40 -9.76
CA GLN A 100 -3.03 -20.46 -8.77
C GLN A 100 -3.08 -19.96 -7.30
N PHE A 101 -3.05 -18.65 -7.10
CA PHE A 101 -3.08 -18.04 -5.76
C PHE A 101 -4.47 -17.53 -5.39
N GLU A 102 -4.79 -17.60 -4.11
CA GLU A 102 -5.97 -16.93 -3.56
C GLU A 102 -5.56 -15.65 -2.85
N ALA A 103 -6.13 -14.54 -3.28
CA ALA A 103 -5.85 -13.22 -2.72
C ALA A 103 -7.17 -12.53 -2.32
N PRO A 104 -7.75 -12.89 -1.15
CA PRO A 104 -9.03 -12.34 -0.72
C PRO A 104 -8.93 -10.84 -0.41
N THR A 105 -9.70 -10.03 -1.13
CA THR A 105 -9.70 -8.57 -0.99
C THR A 105 -10.48 -8.08 0.23
N ALA A 106 -11.40 -8.89 0.76
CA ALA A 106 -12.23 -8.53 1.91
C ALA A 106 -11.57 -8.78 3.28
N VAL A 107 -10.31 -9.22 3.29
CA VAL A 107 -9.60 -9.62 4.51
C VAL A 107 -8.58 -8.56 4.91
N THR A 108 -8.57 -8.22 6.20
CA THR A 108 -7.57 -7.33 6.81
C THR A 108 -6.98 -8.04 8.05
N PRO A 109 -5.66 -8.16 8.17
CA PRO A 109 -4.61 -7.74 7.23
C PRO A 109 -4.66 -8.50 5.90
N ALA A 110 -4.19 -7.82 4.83
CA ALA A 110 -4.12 -8.41 3.50
C ALA A 110 -3.18 -9.62 3.46
N ARG A 111 -3.54 -10.64 2.69
CA ARG A 111 -2.74 -11.86 2.59
C ARG A 111 -2.89 -12.55 1.24
N LEU A 112 -1.86 -13.27 0.88
CA LEU A 112 -1.82 -14.17 -0.28
C LEU A 112 -1.77 -15.61 0.21
N ILE A 113 -2.65 -16.46 -0.28
CA ILE A 113 -2.70 -17.87 0.06
C ILE A 113 -2.09 -18.67 -1.10
N LEU A 114 -1.10 -19.50 -0.77
CA LEU A 114 -0.37 -20.31 -1.73
C LEU A 114 -1.07 -21.66 -1.95
N PRO A 115 -1.02 -22.20 -3.16
CA PRO A 115 -1.35 -23.61 -3.38
C PRO A 115 -0.34 -24.52 -2.69
N ARG A 116 -0.64 -25.80 -2.58
CA ARG A 116 0.30 -26.79 -1.99
C ARG A 116 1.63 -26.83 -2.74
N THR A 117 1.58 -26.69 -4.06
CA THR A 117 2.75 -26.60 -4.93
C THR A 117 2.53 -25.42 -5.86
N VAL A 118 3.51 -24.54 -5.94
CA VAL A 118 3.48 -23.39 -6.84
C VAL A 118 4.10 -23.81 -8.17
N ASP A 119 3.30 -23.83 -9.22
CA ASP A 119 3.75 -24.17 -10.57
C ASP A 119 4.54 -23.00 -11.20
N GLY A 120 5.47 -23.34 -12.09
CA GLY A 120 6.27 -22.35 -12.81
C GLY A 120 7.42 -21.74 -11.98
N MET A 121 7.78 -22.38 -10.87
CA MET A 121 8.90 -21.92 -10.03
C MET A 121 10.22 -22.52 -10.51
N PRO A 122 11.26 -21.68 -10.71
CA PRO A 122 12.64 -22.14 -10.86
C PRO A 122 13.23 -22.55 -9.52
N VAL A 123 14.46 -23.06 -9.54
CA VAL A 123 15.30 -23.12 -8.34
C VAL A 123 15.67 -21.69 -7.99
N LEU A 124 15.19 -21.21 -6.84
CA LEU A 124 15.35 -19.81 -6.44
C LEU A 124 16.79 -19.49 -6.05
N ARG A 125 17.23 -18.29 -6.36
CA ARG A 125 18.44 -17.71 -5.76
C ARG A 125 18.27 -17.58 -4.24
N GLU A 126 19.37 -17.57 -3.52
CA GLU A 126 19.38 -17.62 -2.05
C GLU A 126 18.66 -16.44 -1.40
N ARG A 127 18.74 -15.24 -1.98
CA ARG A 127 18.15 -14.01 -1.43
C ARG A 127 17.31 -13.29 -2.48
N PHE A 128 16.22 -12.68 -2.01
CA PHE A 128 15.33 -11.89 -2.88
C PHE A 128 14.81 -12.69 -4.08
N GLY A 129 14.50 -13.98 -3.85
CA GLY A 129 14.11 -14.89 -4.90
C GLY A 129 12.72 -14.67 -5.43
N ILE A 130 11.85 -13.91 -4.73
CA ILE A 130 10.45 -13.69 -5.12
C ILE A 130 10.10 -12.23 -4.95
N GLU A 131 9.50 -11.64 -5.98
CA GLU A 131 8.88 -10.32 -5.93
C GLU A 131 7.39 -10.43 -6.17
N ILE A 132 6.59 -9.81 -5.31
CA ILE A 132 5.13 -9.77 -5.39
C ILE A 132 4.71 -8.31 -5.53
N ASP A 133 4.19 -7.95 -6.70
CA ASP A 133 3.62 -6.63 -6.97
C ASP A 133 2.12 -6.68 -6.78
N TYR A 134 1.59 -5.75 -6.02
CA TYR A 134 0.18 -5.67 -5.71
C TYR A 134 -0.30 -4.24 -5.57
N VAL A 135 -1.59 -4.06 -5.73
CA VAL A 135 -2.28 -2.78 -5.55
C VAL A 135 -3.05 -2.84 -4.23
N ALA A 136 -2.89 -1.82 -3.40
CA ALA A 136 -3.61 -1.67 -2.14
C ALA A 136 -4.21 -0.27 -2.03
N GLY A 137 -5.28 -0.14 -1.26
CA GLY A 137 -5.97 1.11 -0.99
C GLY A 137 -7.48 0.96 -1.03
N PHE A 138 -8.18 1.99 -0.59
CA PHE A 138 -9.65 2.00 -0.61
C PHE A 138 -10.22 2.39 -1.98
N GLY A 139 -9.42 2.97 -2.88
CA GLY A 139 -9.85 3.49 -4.17
C GLY A 139 -9.40 4.93 -4.37
N ALA A 140 -10.27 5.77 -4.93
CA ALA A 140 -10.08 7.21 -5.03
C ALA A 140 -10.29 7.89 -3.66
N ALA A 141 -9.98 9.18 -3.57
CA ALA A 141 -10.16 9.94 -2.32
C ALA A 141 -11.59 9.88 -1.76
N ILE A 142 -12.60 9.79 -2.63
CA ILE A 142 -14.00 9.68 -2.22
C ILE A 142 -14.35 8.35 -1.55
N ASP A 143 -13.60 7.29 -1.87
CA ASP A 143 -13.82 5.93 -1.36
C ASP A 143 -13.16 5.70 0.01
N VAL A 144 -12.30 6.63 0.44
CA VAL A 144 -11.62 6.55 1.73
C VAL A 144 -12.62 6.72 2.86
N PRO A 145 -12.64 5.80 3.85
CA PRO A 145 -13.53 5.90 5.00
C PRO A 145 -13.45 7.25 5.71
N SER A 146 -14.59 7.82 6.07
CA SER A 146 -14.70 9.16 6.64
C SER A 146 -13.99 9.33 7.98
N ASP A 147 -13.89 8.28 8.77
CA ASP A 147 -13.15 8.25 10.03
C ASP A 147 -11.63 8.39 9.80
N LEU A 148 -11.09 7.75 8.77
CA LEU A 148 -9.68 7.89 8.38
C LEU A 148 -9.40 9.30 7.83
N LYS A 149 -10.27 9.83 6.96
CA LYS A 149 -10.18 11.22 6.50
C LYS A 149 -10.21 12.22 7.66
N ARG A 150 -11.09 11.99 8.64
CA ARG A 150 -11.16 12.81 9.84
C ARG A 150 -9.87 12.70 10.68
N GLY A 151 -9.27 11.53 10.76
CA GLY A 151 -7.96 11.34 11.41
C GLY A 151 -6.87 12.18 10.74
N VAL A 152 -6.81 12.18 9.41
CA VAL A 152 -5.88 13.03 8.63
C VAL A 152 -6.13 14.51 8.93
N LEU A 153 -7.39 14.98 8.88
CA LEU A 153 -7.74 16.38 9.17
C LEU A 153 -7.38 16.80 10.60
N ALA A 154 -7.58 15.92 11.57
CA ALA A 154 -7.23 16.19 12.97
C ALA A 154 -5.72 16.35 13.16
N LEU A 155 -4.91 15.53 12.48
CA LEU A 155 -3.45 15.67 12.49
C LEU A 155 -2.99 16.96 11.81
N VAL A 156 -3.59 17.28 10.65
CA VAL A 156 -3.31 18.54 9.95
C VAL A 156 -3.56 19.73 10.86
N ALA A 157 -4.71 19.78 11.55
CA ALA A 157 -5.04 20.85 12.47
C ALA A 157 -4.06 20.91 13.63
N HIS A 158 -3.73 19.77 14.23
CA HIS A 158 -2.78 19.72 15.34
C HIS A 158 -1.40 20.25 14.95
N TRP A 159 -0.87 19.83 13.80
CA TRP A 159 0.45 20.28 13.34
C TRP A 159 0.45 21.69 12.77
N PHE A 160 -0.68 22.18 12.31
CA PHE A 160 -0.81 23.57 11.87
C PHE A 160 -0.78 24.57 13.04
N GLU A 161 -1.32 24.18 14.20
CA GLU A 161 -1.39 25.02 15.39
C GLU A 161 -0.12 24.97 16.26
N HIS A 162 0.77 23.98 16.08
CA HIS A 162 1.97 23.73 16.90
C HIS A 162 3.24 23.61 16.06
#